data_9153689ab1d114ad17135b32e67df2f8
#
_entry.id   9153689ab1d114ad17135b32e67df2f8
#
_cell.length_a   1.000
_cell.length_b   1.000
_cell.length_c   1.000
_cell.angle_alpha   90.00
_cell.angle_beta   90.00
_cell.angle_gamma   90.00
#
_symmetry.space_group_name_H-M   'P 1'
#
loop_
_entity.id
_entity.type
_entity.pdbx_description
1 polymer ?
#
loop_
_entity_poly.entity_id
_entity_poly.type
_entity_poly.pdbx_seq_one_letter_code
_entity_poly.pdbx_strand_id
1 'polypeptide(L)'
;MATDTTSMQRRPGGAPAPSARARRRRPRWWVILLSAVAAIAVAAVVVIQLLPNPADGPAVVGATQVALRDNRFHPSVIQIKQGQTVTWSFDDDGTTHNVKGKGWGSSNQASGTFQHTFTAPGSYRYSCTLHVGMNGRVDVVAGAAATP
;
A
#
# COMPACT_ATOMS: atom_id res chain seq x y z
N MET A 1 66.53 -65.90 55.23
CA MET A 1 65.12 -65.59 55.40
C MET A 1 64.89 -64.27 54.72
N ALA A 2 64.40 -64.28 53.50
CA ALA A 2 64.14 -63.08 52.70
C ALA A 2 62.61 -62.85 52.63
N THR A 3 62.18 -61.76 53.11
CA THR A 3 60.77 -61.32 52.98
C THR A 3 60.64 -60.40 51.80
N ASP A 4 60.00 -60.88 50.77
CA ASP A 4 59.65 -60.19 49.56
C ASP A 4 58.43 -59.23 49.79
N THR A 5 58.60 -57.94 49.68
CA THR A 5 57.51 -56.98 49.84
C THR A 5 57.15 -56.46 48.45
N THR A 6 56.17 -57.11 47.84
CA THR A 6 55.60 -56.68 46.54
C THR A 6 54.82 -55.38 46.74
N SER A 7 55.34 -54.24 46.25
CA SER A 7 54.66 -52.95 46.23
C SER A 7 53.63 -52.87 45.09
N MET A 8 52.37 -52.86 45.47
CA MET A 8 51.25 -52.63 44.55
C MET A 8 51.21 -51.21 44.10
N GLN A 9 51.66 -50.93 42.86
CA GLN A 9 51.62 -49.61 42.22
C GLN A 9 50.21 -49.33 41.72
N ARG A 10 49.48 -48.37 42.39
CA ARG A 10 48.18 -47.90 41.97
C ARG A 10 48.37 -47.07 40.70
N ARG A 11 47.71 -47.45 39.58
CA ARG A 11 47.58 -46.62 38.37
C ARG A 11 46.71 -45.44 38.69
N PRO A 12 47.09 -44.22 38.32
CA PRO A 12 46.21 -43.06 38.45
C PRO A 12 45.07 -43.17 37.42
N GLY A 13 43.83 -43.10 37.92
CA GLY A 13 42.61 -43.10 37.10
C GLY A 13 42.62 -41.95 36.10
N GLY A 14 42.52 -42.30 34.81
CA GLY A 14 42.37 -41.31 33.75
C GLY A 14 41.08 -40.53 33.96
N ALA A 15 41.18 -39.19 33.90
CA ALA A 15 40.04 -38.31 33.93
C ALA A 15 39.07 -38.62 32.76
N PRO A 16 37.76 -38.59 32.97
CA PRO A 16 36.81 -38.82 31.88
C PRO A 16 36.95 -37.69 30.86
N ALA A 17 37.02 -38.06 29.57
CA ALA A 17 37.07 -37.13 28.47
C ALA A 17 35.83 -36.21 28.49
N PRO A 18 35.98 -34.91 28.19
CA PRO A 18 34.84 -33.98 28.14
C PRO A 18 33.83 -34.48 27.12
N SER A 19 32.61 -34.76 27.56
CA SER A 19 31.50 -35.16 26.71
C SER A 19 31.30 -34.11 25.66
N ALA A 20 31.40 -34.47 24.38
CA ALA A 20 31.07 -33.60 23.24
C ALA A 20 29.61 -33.14 23.40
N ARG A 21 29.41 -31.91 23.86
CA ARG A 21 28.10 -31.29 23.90
C ARG A 21 27.61 -31.26 22.47
N ALA A 22 26.66 -32.13 22.12
CA ALA A 22 25.93 -32.11 20.87
C ALA A 22 25.33 -30.72 20.72
N ARG A 23 25.87 -29.93 19.79
CA ARG A 23 25.27 -28.64 19.39
C ARG A 23 23.85 -28.92 18.89
N ARG A 24 22.86 -28.78 19.75
CA ARG A 24 21.44 -28.75 19.33
C ARG A 24 21.30 -27.70 18.25
N ARG A 25 21.24 -28.12 17.00
CA ARG A 25 20.84 -27.24 15.88
C ARG A 25 19.44 -26.77 16.23
N ARG A 26 19.31 -25.51 16.64
CA ARG A 26 17.99 -24.88 16.85
C ARG A 26 17.24 -24.99 15.54
N PRO A 27 16.04 -25.58 15.54
CA PRO A 27 15.26 -25.70 14.32
C PRO A 27 15.02 -24.30 13.77
N ARG A 28 15.38 -24.08 12.51
CA ARG A 28 15.28 -22.76 11.85
C ARG A 28 13.86 -22.52 11.33
N TRP A 29 12.85 -23.11 11.97
CA TRP A 29 11.45 -22.96 11.59
C TRP A 29 10.96 -21.51 11.56
N TRP A 30 11.52 -20.65 12.42
CA TRP A 30 11.24 -19.22 12.41
C TRP A 30 11.70 -18.54 11.11
N VAL A 31 12.78 -19.01 10.46
CA VAL A 31 13.24 -18.52 9.15
C VAL A 31 12.22 -18.89 8.08
N ILE A 32 11.68 -20.11 8.14
CA ILE A 32 10.64 -20.57 7.20
C ILE A 32 9.35 -19.75 7.40
N LEU A 33 8.96 -19.50 8.65
CA LEU A 33 7.79 -18.65 8.93
C LEU A 33 7.99 -17.22 8.44
N LEU A 34 9.14 -16.61 8.69
CA LEU A 34 9.42 -15.25 8.20
C LEU A 34 9.44 -15.17 6.67
N SER A 35 10.02 -16.18 6.00
CA SER A 35 10.01 -16.22 4.54
C SER A 35 8.60 -16.42 3.97
N ALA A 36 7.75 -17.23 4.62
CA ALA A 36 6.36 -17.41 4.22
C ALA A 36 5.54 -16.12 4.40
N VAL A 37 5.70 -15.43 5.53
CA VAL A 37 5.05 -14.14 5.78
C VAL A 37 5.50 -13.09 4.76
N ALA A 38 6.80 -13.02 4.47
CA ALA A 38 7.33 -12.11 3.45
C ALA A 38 6.77 -12.43 2.05
N ALA A 39 6.68 -13.70 1.68
CA ALA A 39 6.11 -14.12 0.39
C ALA A 39 4.61 -13.76 0.28
N ILE A 40 3.84 -13.94 1.35
CA ILE A 40 2.43 -13.56 1.40
C ILE A 40 2.28 -12.03 1.28
N ALA A 41 3.12 -11.26 1.97
CA ALA A 41 3.09 -9.81 1.89
C ALA A 41 3.42 -9.31 0.46
N VAL A 42 4.43 -9.89 -0.19
CA VAL A 42 4.76 -9.58 -1.59
C VAL A 42 3.61 -9.96 -2.52
N ALA A 43 3.02 -11.14 -2.36
CA ALA A 43 1.88 -11.57 -3.16
C ALA A 43 0.67 -10.63 -2.99
N ALA A 44 0.39 -10.19 -1.75
CA ALA A 44 -0.69 -9.25 -1.49
C ALA A 44 -0.44 -7.89 -2.18
N VAL A 45 0.79 -7.38 -2.15
CA VAL A 45 1.16 -6.13 -2.84
C VAL A 45 0.99 -6.30 -4.35
N VAL A 46 1.45 -7.42 -4.93
CA VAL A 46 1.30 -7.69 -6.37
C VAL A 46 -0.18 -7.76 -6.76
N VAL A 47 -1.02 -8.43 -5.98
CA VAL A 47 -2.47 -8.51 -6.25
C VAL A 47 -3.10 -7.12 -6.22
N ILE A 48 -2.75 -6.26 -5.25
CA ILE A 48 -3.27 -4.88 -5.18
C ILE A 48 -2.88 -4.08 -6.43
N GLN A 49 -1.66 -4.27 -6.97
CA GLN A 49 -1.21 -3.59 -8.19
C GLN A 49 -1.90 -4.09 -9.46
N LEU A 50 -2.45 -5.31 -9.43
CA LEU A 50 -3.20 -5.88 -10.56
C LEU A 50 -4.68 -5.53 -10.55
N LEU A 51 -5.20 -4.91 -9.47
CA LEU A 51 -6.59 -4.46 -9.43
C LEU A 51 -6.79 -3.28 -10.39
N PRO A 52 -7.90 -3.26 -11.16
CA PRO A 52 -8.21 -2.14 -12.03
C PRO A 52 -8.30 -0.84 -11.24
N ASN A 53 -7.54 0.17 -11.67
CA ASN A 53 -7.64 1.49 -11.05
C ASN A 53 -8.83 2.24 -11.66
N PRO A 54 -9.81 2.69 -10.86
CA PRO A 54 -10.97 3.44 -11.36
C PRO A 54 -10.60 4.66 -12.22
N ALA A 55 -9.43 5.26 -11.96
CA ALA A 55 -8.93 6.38 -12.74
C ALA A 55 -8.39 6.01 -14.14
N ASP A 56 -8.32 4.74 -14.51
CA ASP A 56 -7.88 4.27 -15.83
C ASP A 56 -9.06 3.91 -16.76
N GLY A 57 -10.29 4.05 -16.28
CA GLY A 57 -11.49 3.83 -17.05
C GLY A 57 -11.75 4.87 -18.14
N PRO A 58 -12.79 4.67 -18.99
CA PRO A 58 -13.21 5.65 -19.97
C PRO A 58 -13.77 6.90 -19.31
N ALA A 59 -13.55 8.05 -19.95
CA ALA A 59 -14.03 9.32 -19.45
C ALA A 59 -15.50 9.57 -19.83
N VAL A 60 -16.28 10.10 -18.90
CA VAL A 60 -17.60 10.69 -19.19
C VAL A 60 -17.38 12.11 -19.71
N VAL A 61 -17.71 12.32 -20.99
CA VAL A 61 -17.45 13.60 -21.68
C VAL A 61 -18.49 14.63 -21.27
N GLY A 62 -18.01 15.83 -20.92
CA GLY A 62 -18.83 17.00 -20.57
C GLY A 62 -19.36 17.00 -19.13
N ALA A 63 -19.12 15.95 -18.35
CA ALA A 63 -19.50 15.92 -16.94
C ALA A 63 -18.62 16.87 -16.15
N THR A 64 -19.24 17.73 -15.32
CA THR A 64 -18.58 18.67 -14.40
C THR A 64 -18.94 18.42 -12.95
N GLN A 65 -19.76 17.40 -12.69
CA GLN A 65 -20.18 16.99 -11.35
C GLN A 65 -19.64 15.61 -11.03
N VAL A 66 -19.08 15.43 -9.84
CA VAL A 66 -18.58 14.16 -9.34
C VAL A 66 -19.12 13.95 -7.92
N ALA A 67 -19.90 12.90 -7.71
CA ALA A 67 -20.36 12.53 -6.38
C ALA A 67 -19.33 11.64 -5.68
N LEU A 68 -19.11 11.84 -4.38
CA LEU A 68 -18.35 10.96 -3.50
C LEU A 68 -19.34 10.11 -2.73
N ARG A 69 -19.40 8.82 -3.04
CA ARG A 69 -20.27 7.85 -2.37
C ARG A 69 -19.71 6.44 -2.54
N ASP A 70 -20.06 5.51 -1.64
CA ASP A 70 -19.59 4.13 -1.67
C ASP A 70 -18.05 4.03 -1.70
N ASN A 71 -17.35 4.94 -1.05
CA ASN A 71 -15.89 5.09 -1.09
C ASN A 71 -15.33 5.21 -2.53
N ARG A 72 -16.06 5.87 -3.43
CA ARG A 72 -15.69 6.06 -4.85
C ARG A 72 -16.04 7.45 -5.34
N PHE A 73 -15.40 7.86 -6.43
CA PHE A 73 -15.80 9.01 -7.23
C PHE A 73 -16.74 8.56 -8.35
N HIS A 74 -17.89 9.22 -8.48
CA HIS A 74 -18.93 8.92 -9.49
C HIS A 74 -19.24 10.14 -10.34
N PRO A 75 -18.86 10.16 -11.62
CA PRO A 75 -17.98 9.22 -12.31
C PRO A 75 -16.52 9.35 -11.85
N SER A 76 -15.73 8.26 -11.96
CA SER A 76 -14.30 8.28 -11.58
C SER A 76 -13.43 9.03 -12.59
N VAL A 77 -13.85 9.05 -13.87
CA VAL A 77 -13.13 9.73 -14.94
C VAL A 77 -14.08 10.62 -15.71
N ILE A 78 -13.71 11.88 -15.86
CA ILE A 78 -14.46 12.88 -16.64
C ILE A 78 -13.53 13.57 -17.64
N GLN A 79 -14.11 14.01 -18.76
CA GLN A 79 -13.43 14.88 -19.72
C GLN A 79 -14.16 16.20 -19.84
N ILE A 80 -13.43 17.27 -19.65
CA ILE A 80 -13.95 18.66 -19.69
C ILE A 80 -13.13 19.53 -20.65
N LYS A 81 -13.63 20.71 -20.95
CA LYS A 81 -12.88 21.73 -21.68
C LYS A 81 -12.04 22.58 -20.72
N GLN A 82 -10.93 23.11 -21.22
CA GLN A 82 -10.13 24.08 -20.51
C GLN A 82 -10.98 25.24 -20.00
N GLY A 83 -10.73 25.72 -18.79
CA GLY A 83 -11.47 26.80 -18.13
C GLY A 83 -12.72 26.35 -17.39
N GLN A 84 -13.16 25.10 -17.54
CA GLN A 84 -14.31 24.60 -16.80
C GLN A 84 -13.97 24.28 -15.34
N THR A 85 -14.97 24.41 -14.48
CA THR A 85 -14.93 24.08 -13.06
C THR A 85 -15.60 22.75 -12.82
N VAL A 86 -14.93 21.85 -12.08
CA VAL A 86 -15.50 20.61 -11.58
C VAL A 86 -15.96 20.81 -10.14
N THR A 87 -17.13 20.29 -9.82
CA THR A 87 -17.71 20.26 -8.48
C THR A 87 -17.73 18.82 -7.96
N TRP A 88 -17.12 18.58 -6.82
CA TRP A 88 -17.23 17.31 -6.06
C TRP A 88 -18.25 17.50 -4.95
N SER A 89 -19.28 16.65 -4.88
CA SER A 89 -20.27 16.63 -3.80
C SER A 89 -19.97 15.46 -2.84
N PHE A 90 -19.91 15.76 -1.56
CA PHE A 90 -19.68 14.80 -0.49
C PHE A 90 -21.05 14.27 -0.01
N ASP A 91 -21.41 13.09 -0.50
CA ASP A 91 -22.73 12.47 -0.31
C ASP A 91 -22.58 10.96 -0.05
N ASP A 92 -21.98 10.61 1.09
CA ASP A 92 -21.69 9.23 1.48
C ASP A 92 -22.07 8.99 2.95
N ASP A 93 -23.34 9.26 3.29
CA ASP A 93 -23.97 8.98 4.58
C ASP A 93 -23.12 9.41 5.81
N GLY A 94 -22.46 10.55 5.72
CA GLY A 94 -21.59 11.07 6.77
C GLY A 94 -20.16 10.52 6.78
N THR A 95 -19.79 9.66 5.84
CA THR A 95 -18.42 9.20 5.66
C THR A 95 -17.53 10.37 5.26
N THR A 96 -16.41 10.52 5.96
CA THR A 96 -15.46 11.60 5.69
C THR A 96 -14.56 11.26 4.49
N HIS A 97 -14.51 12.16 3.53
CA HIS A 97 -13.66 12.09 2.34
C HIS A 97 -12.82 13.33 2.14
N ASN A 98 -11.91 13.28 1.19
CA ASN A 98 -11.25 14.42 0.60
C ASN A 98 -11.00 14.21 -0.89
N VAL A 99 -10.68 15.29 -1.59
CA VAL A 99 -10.21 15.29 -2.98
C VAL A 99 -8.81 15.87 -2.99
N LYS A 100 -7.80 15.09 -3.38
CA LYS A 100 -6.41 15.52 -3.42
C LYS A 100 -5.77 15.24 -4.78
N GLY A 101 -5.45 16.34 -5.49
CA GLY A 101 -4.64 16.34 -6.70
C GLY A 101 -3.27 16.96 -6.46
N LYS A 102 -2.43 17.00 -7.49
CA LYS A 102 -1.10 17.62 -7.41
C LYS A 102 -1.22 19.14 -7.33
N GLY A 103 -0.99 19.70 -6.14
CA GLY A 103 -1.02 21.14 -5.90
C GLY A 103 -2.42 21.75 -5.67
N TRP A 104 -3.48 20.92 -5.56
CA TRP A 104 -4.83 21.36 -5.24
C TRP A 104 -5.60 20.30 -4.46
N GLY A 105 -6.69 20.70 -3.81
CA GLY A 105 -7.55 19.74 -3.11
C GLY A 105 -8.41 20.33 -2.01
N SER A 106 -9.36 19.55 -1.51
CA SER A 106 -10.28 19.91 -0.43
C SER A 106 -9.65 19.64 0.96
N SER A 107 -10.29 20.16 2.02
CA SER A 107 -10.20 19.63 3.38
C SER A 107 -10.85 18.24 3.48
N ASN A 108 -10.69 17.57 4.64
CA ASN A 108 -11.51 16.42 4.99
C ASN A 108 -12.92 16.90 5.36
N GLN A 109 -13.94 16.32 4.75
CA GLN A 109 -15.33 16.70 5.01
C GLN A 109 -16.28 15.53 4.74
N ALA A 110 -17.40 15.49 5.48
CA ALA A 110 -18.41 14.45 5.37
C ALA A 110 -19.65 14.91 4.57
N SER A 111 -19.75 16.19 4.25
CA SER A 111 -20.84 16.78 3.48
C SER A 111 -20.42 18.08 2.80
N GLY A 112 -21.24 18.59 1.92
CA GLY A 112 -20.99 19.83 1.19
C GLY A 112 -20.31 19.60 -0.16
N THR A 113 -19.61 20.61 -0.66
CA THR A 113 -18.99 20.55 -1.99
C THR A 113 -17.58 21.13 -1.98
N PHE A 114 -16.77 20.69 -2.93
CA PHE A 114 -15.48 21.28 -3.29
C PHE A 114 -15.46 21.58 -4.77
N GLN A 115 -14.84 22.69 -5.17
CA GLN A 115 -14.74 23.10 -6.56
C GLN A 115 -13.29 23.39 -6.96
N HIS A 116 -12.94 23.05 -8.20
CA HIS A 116 -11.65 23.39 -8.78
C HIS A 116 -11.81 23.71 -10.27
N THR A 117 -11.19 24.79 -10.73
CA THR A 117 -11.19 25.21 -12.14
C THR A 117 -9.90 24.77 -12.81
N PHE A 118 -10.01 24.08 -13.94
CA PHE A 118 -8.86 23.57 -14.70
C PHE A 118 -8.51 24.53 -15.84
N THR A 119 -7.44 25.30 -15.67
CA THR A 119 -7.04 26.36 -16.58
C THR A 119 -6.10 25.94 -17.70
N ALA A 120 -5.59 24.69 -17.68
CA ALA A 120 -4.70 24.18 -18.72
C ALA A 120 -5.13 22.80 -19.19
N PRO A 121 -4.92 22.45 -20.47
CA PRO A 121 -5.12 21.08 -20.96
C PRO A 121 -4.18 20.09 -20.28
N GLY A 122 -4.64 18.87 -20.08
CA GLY A 122 -3.85 17.82 -19.44
C GLY A 122 -4.70 16.74 -18.77
N SER A 123 -4.05 15.78 -18.17
CA SER A 123 -4.69 14.71 -17.40
C SER A 123 -4.35 14.87 -15.92
N TYR A 124 -5.36 15.09 -15.09
CA TYR A 124 -5.23 15.41 -13.68
C TYR A 124 -5.76 14.28 -12.83
N ARG A 125 -4.85 13.47 -12.29
CA ARG A 125 -5.20 12.42 -11.33
C ARG A 125 -5.40 12.99 -9.94
N TYR A 126 -6.37 12.43 -9.22
CA TYR A 126 -6.67 12.78 -7.84
C TYR A 126 -7.14 11.54 -7.07
N SER A 127 -7.12 11.63 -5.75
CA SER A 127 -7.57 10.53 -4.88
C SER A 127 -8.17 11.06 -3.58
N CYS A 128 -8.92 10.20 -2.89
CA CYS A 128 -9.17 10.37 -1.46
C CYS A 128 -8.03 9.73 -0.69
N THR A 129 -7.39 10.47 0.21
CA THR A 129 -6.26 9.95 1.00
C THR A 129 -6.70 9.11 2.20
N LEU A 130 -8.00 9.06 2.48
CA LEU A 130 -8.59 8.33 3.61
C LEU A 130 -9.01 6.90 3.22
N HIS A 131 -9.21 6.63 1.91
CA HIS A 131 -9.75 5.36 1.42
C HIS A 131 -8.87 4.80 0.29
N VAL A 132 -8.34 3.61 0.51
CA VAL A 132 -7.48 2.92 -0.45
C VAL A 132 -8.26 2.60 -1.73
N GLY A 133 -7.68 2.92 -2.89
CA GLY A 133 -8.29 2.63 -4.19
C GLY A 133 -9.36 3.65 -4.65
N MET A 134 -9.69 4.66 -3.84
CA MET A 134 -10.58 5.75 -4.23
C MET A 134 -9.81 6.78 -5.08
N ASN A 135 -9.75 6.52 -6.39
CA ASN A 135 -9.01 7.32 -7.35
C ASN A 135 -9.93 7.86 -8.45
N GLY A 136 -9.56 9.04 -8.97
CA GLY A 136 -10.24 9.67 -10.08
C GLY A 136 -9.29 10.39 -11.03
N ARG A 137 -9.82 10.81 -12.18
CA ARG A 137 -9.08 11.57 -13.21
C ARG A 137 -9.98 12.57 -13.89
N VAL A 138 -9.46 13.77 -14.11
CA VAL A 138 -10.06 14.79 -15.00
C VAL A 138 -9.14 14.95 -16.20
N ASP A 139 -9.66 14.65 -17.38
CA ASP A 139 -9.00 14.91 -18.65
C ASP A 139 -9.50 16.27 -19.18
N VAL A 140 -8.60 17.20 -19.32
CA VAL A 140 -8.89 18.55 -19.80
C VAL A 140 -8.43 18.68 -21.24
N VAL A 141 -9.37 18.86 -22.15
CA VAL A 141 -9.05 19.14 -23.56
C VAL A 141 -8.99 20.64 -23.82
N ALA A 142 -8.20 21.05 -24.78
CA ALA A 142 -8.17 22.46 -25.20
C ALA A 142 -9.59 22.95 -25.54
N GLY A 143 -9.96 24.13 -25.09
CA GLY A 143 -11.13 24.82 -25.59
C GLY A 143 -10.94 25.10 -27.08
N ALA A 144 -12.01 25.09 -27.89
CA ALA A 144 -11.91 25.62 -29.24
C ALA A 144 -11.37 27.06 -29.12
N ALA A 145 -10.28 27.33 -29.84
CA ALA A 145 -9.82 28.71 -29.95
C ALA A 145 -11.02 29.55 -30.42
N ALA A 146 -11.33 30.63 -29.69
CA ALA A 146 -12.28 31.60 -30.20
C ALA A 146 -11.70 32.09 -31.53
N THR A 147 -12.37 31.76 -32.64
CA THR A 147 -12.00 32.33 -33.95
C THR A 147 -12.26 33.83 -33.86
N PRO A 148 -11.28 34.68 -34.20
CA PRO A 148 -11.44 36.12 -34.16
C PRO A 148 -12.47 36.62 -35.17
#